data_74d47aac45851b291c12356e02b6c855
#
_entry.id   74d47aac45851b291c12356e02b6c855
#
_cell.length_a   1.000
_cell.length_b   1.000
_cell.length_c   1.000
_cell.angle_alpha   90.00
_cell.angle_beta   90.00
_cell.angle_gamma   90.00
#
_symmetry.space_group_name_H-M   'P 1'
#
loop_
_entity.id
_entity.type
_entity.pdbx_description
1 polymer ?
#
loop_
_entity_poly.entity_id
_entity_poly.type
_entity_poly.pdbx_seq_one_letter_code
_entity_poly.pdbx_strand_id
1 'polypeptide(L)'
;MTRPPLTEDQLSRGAGLGRVISQYRQRAGLTQAELAVAAGVSLQSLLKLEQGHVANPGVFSTSALARVLEEPLHWLIEAAQLDDAGQISTVGYEGLNINSFLDQLDDLGVDAIADVRLTPLSRKPGFSKTKLAGALRSRGIGYFHYRALGNPRDNRAAFAGKELEQGRRRYGSLLTSDAARSALRDIQGRAARQHVALLCFEHDEESCHRYVVRRHLGQFG
;
A
#
# COMPACT_ATOMS: atom_id res chain seq x y z
N MET A 1 40.23 2.85 5.33
CA MET A 1 39.24 1.78 5.09
C MET A 1 38.08 2.36 4.28
N THR A 2 37.93 1.96 3.03
CA THR A 2 36.88 2.43 2.13
C THR A 2 35.57 1.72 2.53
N ARG A 3 34.49 2.49 2.70
CA ARG A 3 33.17 1.98 3.01
C ARG A 3 32.72 1.07 1.86
N PRO A 4 32.20 -0.17 2.11
CA PRO A 4 31.70 -1.03 1.05
C PRO A 4 30.59 -0.31 0.25
N PRO A 5 30.45 -0.59 -1.04
CA PRO A 5 29.36 -0.02 -1.84
C PRO A 5 28.01 -0.44 -1.28
N LEU A 6 27.02 0.48 -1.38
CA LEU A 6 25.66 0.22 -0.95
C LEU A 6 25.01 -0.86 -1.85
N THR A 7 24.22 -1.75 -1.27
CA THR A 7 23.44 -2.74 -2.03
C THR A 7 22.21 -2.07 -2.67
N GLU A 8 21.67 -2.66 -3.75
CA GLU A 8 20.43 -2.19 -4.39
C GLU A 8 19.28 -2.11 -3.38
N ASP A 9 19.15 -3.11 -2.50
CA ASP A 9 18.17 -3.15 -1.42
C ASP A 9 18.31 -1.97 -0.45
N GLN A 10 19.54 -1.58 -0.07
CA GLN A 10 19.76 -0.41 0.79
C GLN A 10 19.39 0.92 0.09
N LEU A 11 19.67 1.03 -1.20
CA LEU A 11 19.31 2.22 -2.00
C LEU A 11 17.79 2.32 -2.13
N SER A 12 17.12 1.22 -2.41
CA SER A 12 15.69 1.11 -2.56
C SER A 12 14.94 1.51 -1.27
N ARG A 13 15.30 0.95 -0.13
CA ARG A 13 14.69 1.28 1.18
C ARG A 13 14.83 2.76 1.55
N GLY A 14 15.97 3.36 1.26
CA GLY A 14 16.18 4.79 1.50
C GLY A 14 15.30 5.66 0.60
N ALA A 15 15.16 5.27 -0.66
CA ALA A 15 14.30 5.96 -1.61
C ALA A 15 12.81 5.84 -1.23
N GLY A 16 12.36 4.66 -0.80
CA GLY A 16 11.00 4.43 -0.28
C GLY A 16 10.67 5.36 0.88
N LEU A 17 11.55 5.43 1.88
CA LEU A 17 11.34 6.31 3.03
C LEU A 17 11.28 7.80 2.64
N GLY A 18 12.10 8.22 1.69
CA GLY A 18 12.09 9.59 1.17
C GLY A 18 10.74 9.95 0.51
N ARG A 19 10.21 9.06 -0.32
CA ARG A 19 8.89 9.23 -0.96
C ARG A 19 7.77 9.32 0.07
N VAL A 20 7.75 8.42 1.05
CA VAL A 20 6.75 8.41 2.13
C VAL A 20 6.79 9.71 2.93
N ILE A 21 7.96 10.18 3.36
CA ILE A 21 8.12 11.46 4.06
C ILE A 21 7.57 12.61 3.20
N SER A 22 7.87 12.63 1.90
CA SER A 22 7.36 13.64 0.98
C SER A 22 5.83 13.64 0.90
N GLN A 23 5.20 12.45 0.82
CA GLN A 23 3.75 12.31 0.78
C GLN A 23 3.08 12.83 2.06
N TYR A 24 3.59 12.44 3.24
CA TYR A 24 3.05 12.91 4.52
C TYR A 24 3.24 14.41 4.71
N ARG A 25 4.40 14.96 4.31
CA ARG A 25 4.64 16.40 4.31
C ARG A 25 3.61 17.16 3.46
N GLN A 26 3.36 16.68 2.25
CA GLN A 26 2.37 17.30 1.34
C GLN A 26 0.95 17.21 1.92
N ARG A 27 0.56 16.10 2.53
CA ARG A 27 -0.73 15.93 3.22
C ARG A 27 -0.88 16.89 4.41
N ALA A 28 0.22 17.15 5.12
CA ALA A 28 0.26 18.14 6.21
C ALA A 28 0.30 19.59 5.70
N GLY A 29 0.32 19.82 4.39
CA GLY A 29 0.39 21.16 3.79
C GLY A 29 1.72 21.88 3.99
N LEU A 30 2.77 21.18 4.38
CA LEU A 30 4.09 21.76 4.68
C LEU A 30 4.96 21.86 3.43
N THR A 31 5.71 22.95 3.30
CA THR A 31 6.83 23.03 2.37
C THR A 31 8.03 22.25 2.90
N GLN A 32 8.98 21.92 2.04
CA GLN A 32 10.22 21.26 2.45
C GLN A 32 11.01 22.10 3.46
N ALA A 33 11.03 23.43 3.29
CA ALA A 33 11.70 24.34 4.20
C ALA A 33 11.05 24.35 5.59
N GLU A 34 9.72 24.40 5.66
CA GLU A 34 8.97 24.37 6.93
C GLU A 34 9.19 23.05 7.68
N LEU A 35 9.11 21.91 6.99
CA LEU A 35 9.37 20.61 7.61
C LEU A 35 10.83 20.52 8.11
N ALA A 36 11.79 20.98 7.32
CA ALA A 36 13.20 20.94 7.69
C ALA A 36 13.48 21.77 8.95
N VAL A 37 12.94 23.00 9.02
CA VAL A 37 13.06 23.89 10.18
C VAL A 37 12.38 23.29 11.40
N ALA A 38 11.15 22.83 11.27
CA ALA A 38 10.38 22.26 12.39
C ALA A 38 11.03 20.98 12.95
N ALA A 39 11.65 20.16 12.10
CA ALA A 39 12.32 18.93 12.50
C ALA A 39 13.79 19.15 12.94
N GLY A 40 14.34 20.37 12.80
CA GLY A 40 15.75 20.66 13.12
C GLY A 40 16.73 19.92 12.22
N VAL A 41 16.36 19.64 10.97
CA VAL A 41 17.23 19.03 9.96
C VAL A 41 17.61 20.07 8.89
N SER A 42 18.74 19.87 8.21
CA SER A 42 19.07 20.78 7.12
C SER A 42 18.14 20.57 5.92
N LEU A 43 17.72 21.65 5.26
CA LEU A 43 16.91 21.58 4.05
C LEU A 43 17.57 20.67 2.99
N GLN A 44 18.90 20.78 2.83
CA GLN A 44 19.64 19.96 1.88
C GLN A 44 19.56 18.46 2.21
N SER A 45 19.60 18.09 3.50
CA SER A 45 19.43 16.69 3.93
C SER A 45 18.03 16.17 3.64
N LEU A 46 17.00 16.99 3.89
CA LEU A 46 15.61 16.63 3.57
C LEU A 46 15.41 16.49 2.06
N LEU A 47 15.91 17.41 1.25
CA LEU A 47 15.83 17.33 -0.21
C LEU A 47 16.47 16.05 -0.74
N LYS A 48 17.68 15.71 -0.29
CA LYS A 48 18.37 14.48 -0.69
C LYS A 48 17.59 13.23 -0.27
N LEU A 49 16.96 13.26 0.91
CA LEU A 49 16.17 12.17 1.41
C LEU A 49 14.91 11.98 0.55
N GLU A 50 14.13 13.03 0.30
CA GLU A 50 12.92 12.97 -0.53
C GLU A 50 13.21 12.60 -1.99
N GLN A 51 14.40 12.93 -2.50
CA GLN A 51 14.88 12.52 -3.83
C GLN A 51 15.42 11.08 -3.89
N GLY A 52 15.43 10.36 -2.77
CA GLY A 52 15.92 8.98 -2.71
C GLY A 52 17.45 8.85 -2.76
N HIS A 53 18.20 9.92 -2.57
CA HIS A 53 19.67 9.93 -2.61
C HIS A 53 20.32 9.51 -1.28
N VAL A 54 19.53 9.14 -0.27
CA VAL A 54 20.00 8.72 1.05
C VAL A 54 19.57 7.30 1.33
N ALA A 55 20.48 6.35 1.18
CA ALA A 55 20.21 4.92 1.39
C ALA A 55 19.96 4.54 2.86
N ASN A 56 20.68 5.20 3.79
CA ASN A 56 20.59 4.94 5.23
C ASN A 56 20.41 6.28 5.97
N PRO A 57 19.18 6.81 6.04
CA PRO A 57 18.93 8.04 6.80
C PRO A 57 19.14 7.78 8.30
N GLY A 58 19.73 8.78 8.96
CA GLY A 58 20.02 8.68 10.40
C GLY A 58 18.73 8.60 11.21
N VAL A 59 18.68 7.68 12.18
CA VAL A 59 17.50 7.42 13.02
C VAL A 59 17.01 8.69 13.74
N PHE A 60 17.90 9.54 14.20
CA PHE A 60 17.52 10.78 14.90
C PHE A 60 16.85 11.78 13.97
N SER A 61 17.38 11.97 12.75
CA SER A 61 16.76 12.82 11.75
C SER A 61 15.39 12.31 11.33
N THR A 62 15.27 11.00 11.09
CA THR A 62 14.00 10.38 10.71
C THR A 62 12.97 10.46 11.84
N SER A 63 13.38 10.25 13.10
CA SER A 63 12.50 10.41 14.26
C SER A 63 12.04 11.85 14.45
N ALA A 64 12.88 12.84 14.15
CA ALA A 64 12.52 14.25 14.23
C ALA A 64 11.48 14.62 13.16
N LEU A 65 11.66 14.13 11.93
CA LEU A 65 10.67 14.28 10.84
C LEU A 65 9.34 13.61 11.18
N ALA A 66 9.39 12.37 11.68
CA ALA A 66 8.21 11.61 12.10
C ALA A 66 7.37 12.37 13.15
N ARG A 67 8.03 12.97 14.14
CA ARG A 67 7.39 13.76 15.19
C ARG A 67 6.66 15.00 14.64
N VAL A 68 7.27 15.72 13.70
CA VAL A 68 6.65 16.91 13.08
C VAL A 68 5.47 16.51 12.20
N LEU A 69 5.55 15.36 11.55
CA LEU A 69 4.47 14.80 10.74
C LEU A 69 3.36 14.13 11.58
N GLU A 70 3.51 14.12 12.91
CA GLU A 70 2.59 13.47 13.88
C GLU A 70 2.40 11.96 13.61
N GLU A 71 3.41 11.33 12.98
CA GLU A 71 3.39 9.92 12.64
C GLU A 71 4.42 9.12 13.43
N PRO A 72 4.08 7.93 13.95
CA PRO A 72 5.05 7.05 14.56
C PRO A 72 6.16 6.65 13.58
N LEU A 73 7.42 6.69 14.02
CA LEU A 73 8.58 6.34 13.16
C LEU A 73 8.43 4.96 12.49
N HIS A 74 7.95 3.96 13.23
CA HIS A 74 7.74 2.61 12.69
C HIS A 74 6.72 2.59 11.55
N TRP A 75 5.72 3.48 11.57
CA TRP A 75 4.75 3.64 10.48
C TRP A 75 5.39 4.18 9.21
N LEU A 76 6.28 5.17 9.31
CA LEU A 76 7.00 5.70 8.15
C LEU A 76 7.93 4.65 7.53
N ILE A 77 8.56 3.82 8.38
CA ILE A 77 9.43 2.73 7.93
C ILE A 77 8.61 1.62 7.26
N GLU A 78 7.50 1.21 7.86
CA GLU A 78 6.59 0.22 7.28
C GLU A 78 5.99 0.72 5.95
N ALA A 79 5.55 1.99 5.90
CA ALA A 79 5.05 2.59 4.68
C ALA A 79 6.13 2.66 3.58
N ALA A 80 7.38 2.91 3.94
CA ALA A 80 8.49 2.91 3.01
C ALA A 80 8.78 1.51 2.43
N GLN A 81 8.65 0.47 3.24
CA GLN A 81 8.76 -0.92 2.78
C GLN A 81 7.61 -1.32 1.87
N LEU A 82 6.41 -0.76 2.11
CA LEU A 82 5.24 -0.93 1.25
C LEU A 82 5.39 -0.21 -0.09
N ASP A 83 6.02 0.97 -0.07
CA ASP A 83 6.29 1.78 -1.27
C ASP A 83 7.41 1.17 -2.11
N ASP A 84 8.34 0.45 -1.49
CA ASP A 84 9.40 -0.32 -2.15
C ASP A 84 8.88 -1.63 -2.78
N ALA A 85 7.76 -2.15 -2.28
CA ALA A 85 6.92 -3.11 -3.00
C ALA A 85 6.21 -2.43 -4.21
N GLY A 86 6.86 -1.44 -4.82
CA GLY A 86 6.46 -0.40 -5.80
C GLY A 86 5.59 -0.78 -6.99
N GLN A 87 4.98 -1.93 -6.93
CA GLN A 87 4.04 -2.46 -7.89
C GLN A 87 2.75 -2.99 -7.22
N ILE A 88 2.48 -2.56 -5.96
CA ILE A 88 1.23 -2.91 -5.27
C ILE A 88 0.48 -1.64 -4.91
N SER A 89 -0.66 -1.43 -5.57
CA SER A 89 -1.63 -0.38 -5.24
C SER A 89 -2.93 -0.98 -4.69
N THR A 90 -3.88 -0.13 -4.31
CA THR A 90 -5.21 -0.54 -3.89
C THR A 90 -6.28 0.20 -4.67
N VAL A 91 -7.35 -0.50 -5.03
CA VAL A 91 -8.48 0.07 -5.75
C VAL A 91 -9.81 -0.36 -5.13
N GLY A 92 -10.74 0.58 -5.01
CA GLY A 92 -12.11 0.34 -4.60
C GLY A 92 -13.08 0.78 -5.70
N TYR A 93 -14.17 0.03 -5.91
CA TYR A 93 -15.14 0.36 -6.96
C TYR A 93 -16.43 1.00 -6.41
N GLU A 94 -16.46 1.40 -5.16
CA GLU A 94 -17.55 2.16 -4.58
C GLU A 94 -17.73 3.48 -5.34
N GLY A 95 -18.97 3.82 -5.66
CA GLY A 95 -19.27 5.03 -6.45
C GLY A 95 -19.03 4.90 -7.96
N LEU A 96 -18.18 3.99 -8.44
CA LEU A 96 -17.78 3.89 -9.85
C LEU A 96 -18.68 2.95 -10.66
N ASN A 97 -18.92 3.25 -11.92
CA ASN A 97 -19.37 2.28 -12.92
C ASN A 97 -18.17 1.50 -13.47
N ILE A 98 -18.43 0.44 -14.25
CA ILE A 98 -17.35 -0.43 -14.76
C ILE A 98 -16.38 0.30 -15.68
N ASN A 99 -16.84 1.20 -16.53
CA ASN A 99 -15.98 1.92 -17.46
C ASN A 99 -15.06 2.88 -16.71
N SER A 100 -15.61 3.71 -15.79
CA SER A 100 -14.81 4.62 -14.97
C SER A 100 -13.78 3.87 -14.09
N PHE A 101 -14.14 2.64 -13.65
CA PHE A 101 -13.20 1.80 -12.93
C PHE A 101 -12.07 1.30 -13.82
N LEU A 102 -12.36 0.87 -15.05
CA LEU A 102 -11.34 0.43 -16.01
C LEU A 102 -10.42 1.59 -16.40
N ASP A 103 -10.99 2.77 -16.66
CA ASP A 103 -10.22 3.96 -17.01
C ASP A 103 -9.27 4.35 -15.85
N GLN A 104 -9.73 4.27 -14.61
CA GLN A 104 -8.86 4.46 -13.43
C GLN A 104 -7.70 3.45 -13.37
N LEU A 105 -7.92 2.19 -13.74
CA LEU A 105 -6.85 1.19 -13.77
C LEU A 105 -5.83 1.46 -14.87
N ASP A 106 -6.30 1.92 -16.05
CA ASP A 106 -5.43 2.31 -17.16
C ASP A 106 -4.56 3.53 -16.75
N ASP A 107 -5.18 4.55 -16.13
CA ASP A 107 -4.47 5.76 -15.64
C ASP A 107 -3.41 5.42 -14.58
N LEU A 108 -3.66 4.40 -13.75
CA LEU A 108 -2.72 3.90 -12.75
C LEU A 108 -1.66 2.96 -13.32
N GLY A 109 -1.80 2.54 -14.58
CA GLY A 109 -0.90 1.56 -15.21
C GLY A 109 -0.96 0.18 -14.54
N VAL A 110 -2.16 -0.27 -14.13
CA VAL A 110 -2.34 -1.56 -13.44
C VAL A 110 -2.32 -2.71 -14.46
N ASP A 111 -1.42 -3.67 -14.25
CA ASP A 111 -1.31 -4.87 -15.10
C ASP A 111 -2.19 -6.04 -14.61
N ALA A 112 -2.46 -6.10 -13.30
CA ALA A 112 -3.23 -7.19 -12.71
C ALA A 112 -4.04 -6.76 -11.48
N ILE A 113 -5.22 -7.35 -11.33
CA ILE A 113 -6.08 -7.23 -10.15
C ILE A 113 -5.93 -8.45 -9.25
N ALA A 114 -5.59 -8.21 -7.98
CA ALA A 114 -5.69 -9.16 -6.89
C ALA A 114 -7.02 -8.92 -6.14
N ASP A 115 -8.06 -9.68 -6.48
CA ASP A 115 -9.37 -9.56 -5.84
C ASP A 115 -9.36 -10.25 -4.47
N VAL A 116 -9.31 -9.45 -3.41
CA VAL A 116 -9.27 -9.91 -2.02
C VAL A 116 -10.65 -9.97 -1.35
N ARG A 117 -11.72 -9.91 -2.11
CA ARG A 117 -13.07 -10.10 -1.58
C ARG A 117 -13.30 -11.56 -1.20
N LEU A 118 -13.90 -11.81 -0.03
CA LEU A 118 -14.27 -13.17 0.41
C LEU A 118 -15.18 -13.87 -0.61
N THR A 119 -16.14 -13.11 -1.12
CA THR A 119 -17.09 -13.57 -2.12
C THR A 119 -17.21 -12.47 -3.18
N PRO A 120 -16.69 -12.70 -4.40
CA PRO A 120 -16.69 -11.69 -5.46
C PRO A 120 -18.03 -11.65 -6.21
N LEU A 121 -19.13 -11.57 -5.43
CA LEU A 121 -20.48 -11.28 -5.89
C LEU A 121 -20.74 -9.79 -5.68
N SER A 122 -21.29 -9.13 -6.69
CA SER A 122 -21.68 -7.73 -6.60
C SER A 122 -23.04 -7.51 -7.24
N ARG A 123 -23.91 -6.72 -6.58
CA ARG A 123 -25.16 -6.24 -7.18
C ARG A 123 -24.89 -5.14 -8.21
N LYS A 124 -23.72 -4.50 -8.13
CA LYS A 124 -23.30 -3.47 -9.06
C LYS A 124 -22.94 -4.11 -10.40
N PRO A 125 -23.54 -3.67 -11.52
CA PRO A 125 -23.30 -4.23 -12.84
C PRO A 125 -21.80 -4.20 -13.20
N GLY A 126 -21.29 -5.33 -13.73
CA GLY A 126 -19.89 -5.44 -14.16
C GLY A 126 -18.92 -5.94 -13.09
N PHE A 127 -19.25 -5.89 -11.79
CA PHE A 127 -18.30 -6.20 -10.69
C PHE A 127 -18.42 -7.60 -10.09
N SER A 128 -19.29 -8.48 -10.61
CA SER A 128 -19.23 -9.89 -10.26
C SER A 128 -18.03 -10.57 -10.93
N LYS A 129 -17.46 -11.61 -10.30
CA LYS A 129 -16.22 -12.27 -10.71
C LYS A 129 -16.06 -12.44 -12.23
N THR A 130 -17.00 -13.12 -12.87
CA THR A 130 -16.90 -13.44 -14.31
C THR A 130 -17.01 -12.21 -15.19
N LYS A 131 -17.93 -11.27 -14.85
CA LYS A 131 -18.10 -10.03 -15.62
C LYS A 131 -16.90 -9.12 -15.48
N LEU A 132 -16.37 -8.96 -14.25
CA LEU A 132 -15.19 -8.17 -13.99
C LEU A 132 -13.95 -8.75 -14.70
N ALA A 133 -13.71 -10.05 -14.58
CA ALA A 133 -12.60 -10.71 -15.26
C ALA A 133 -12.68 -10.58 -16.79
N GLY A 134 -13.89 -10.62 -17.36
CA GLY A 134 -14.10 -10.36 -18.80
C GLY A 134 -13.78 -8.92 -19.19
N ALA A 135 -14.24 -7.94 -18.42
CA ALA A 135 -13.99 -6.53 -18.66
C ALA A 135 -12.48 -6.19 -18.51
N LEU A 136 -11.80 -6.72 -17.50
CA LEU A 136 -10.36 -6.54 -17.31
C LEU A 136 -9.56 -7.15 -18.46
N ARG A 137 -9.94 -8.34 -18.93
CA ARG A 137 -9.28 -9.01 -20.06
C ARG A 137 -9.36 -8.16 -21.33
N SER A 138 -10.45 -7.44 -21.57
CA SER A 138 -10.57 -6.56 -22.77
C SER A 138 -9.61 -5.37 -22.73
N ARG A 139 -9.04 -5.05 -21.56
CA ARG A 139 -8.00 -4.02 -21.37
C ARG A 139 -6.61 -4.62 -21.17
N GLY A 140 -6.43 -5.95 -21.34
CA GLY A 140 -5.15 -6.63 -21.11
C GLY A 140 -4.78 -6.82 -19.64
N ILE A 141 -5.69 -6.51 -18.71
CA ILE A 141 -5.44 -6.58 -17.26
C ILE A 141 -5.75 -8.00 -16.75
N GLY A 142 -4.78 -8.59 -16.02
CA GLY A 142 -4.93 -9.90 -15.37
C GLY A 142 -5.92 -9.86 -14.19
N TYR A 143 -6.61 -10.99 -13.91
CA TYR A 143 -7.51 -11.09 -12.76
C TYR A 143 -7.22 -12.35 -11.95
N PHE A 144 -6.95 -12.17 -10.66
CA PHE A 144 -6.66 -13.24 -9.70
C PHE A 144 -7.52 -13.06 -8.45
N HIS A 145 -8.22 -14.13 -8.04
CA HIS A 145 -9.08 -14.08 -6.85
C HIS A 145 -8.44 -14.81 -5.68
N TYR A 146 -8.22 -14.10 -4.58
CA TYR A 146 -7.59 -14.60 -3.35
C TYR A 146 -8.61 -14.69 -2.21
N ARG A 147 -9.47 -15.71 -2.25
CA ARG A 147 -10.50 -15.91 -1.23
C ARG A 147 -9.94 -15.97 0.19
N ALA A 148 -8.74 -16.53 0.35
CA ALA A 148 -8.06 -16.64 1.64
C ALA A 148 -7.74 -15.28 2.29
N LEU A 149 -7.72 -14.21 1.49
CA LEU A 149 -7.53 -12.84 1.95
C LEU A 149 -8.85 -12.08 2.13
N GLY A 150 -10.01 -12.77 2.07
CA GLY A 150 -11.31 -12.13 2.23
C GLY A 150 -11.68 -11.88 3.69
N ASN A 151 -12.14 -10.67 4.02
CA ASN A 151 -12.61 -10.34 5.37
C ASN A 151 -13.91 -11.09 5.69
N PRO A 152 -13.98 -11.86 6.79
CA PRO A 152 -15.19 -12.56 7.23
C PRO A 152 -16.36 -11.60 7.47
N ARG A 153 -17.58 -12.11 7.27
CA ARG A 153 -18.80 -11.30 7.38
C ARG A 153 -18.98 -10.68 8.76
N ASP A 154 -18.68 -11.45 9.80
CA ASP A 154 -18.79 -11.07 11.22
C ASP A 154 -17.72 -10.06 11.68
N ASN A 155 -16.70 -9.80 10.85
CA ASN A 155 -15.69 -8.79 11.11
C ASN A 155 -15.90 -7.48 10.30
N ARG A 156 -16.84 -7.46 9.36
CA ARG A 156 -17.02 -6.29 8.45
C ARG A 156 -17.55 -5.07 9.18
N ALA A 157 -18.43 -5.25 10.15
CA ALA A 157 -19.01 -4.16 10.92
C ALA A 157 -17.94 -3.34 11.67
N ALA A 158 -16.87 -4.00 12.15
CA ALA A 158 -15.77 -3.34 12.83
C ALA A 158 -15.00 -2.38 11.92
N PHE A 159 -14.91 -2.67 10.62
CA PHE A 159 -14.25 -1.78 9.65
C PHE A 159 -15.07 -0.53 9.30
N ALA A 160 -16.38 -0.55 9.51
CA ALA A 160 -17.27 0.57 9.24
C ALA A 160 -17.55 1.45 10.47
N GLY A 161 -16.95 1.14 11.64
CA GLY A 161 -17.32 1.76 12.90
C GLY A 161 -16.14 2.13 13.82
N LYS A 162 -16.48 2.41 15.08
CA LYS A 162 -15.51 2.81 16.13
C LYS A 162 -14.54 1.68 16.53
N GLU A 163 -14.78 0.46 16.11
CA GLU A 163 -13.97 -0.73 16.46
C GLU A 163 -12.93 -1.06 15.38
N LEU A 164 -12.56 -0.10 14.52
CA LEU A 164 -11.67 -0.29 13.38
C LEU A 164 -10.37 -1.00 13.75
N GLU A 165 -9.70 -0.55 14.82
CA GLU A 165 -8.44 -1.15 15.27
C GLU A 165 -8.61 -2.59 15.78
N GLN A 166 -9.72 -2.91 16.43
CA GLN A 166 -10.04 -4.27 16.84
C GLN A 166 -10.31 -5.15 15.61
N GLY A 167 -11.08 -4.64 14.63
CA GLY A 167 -11.34 -5.31 13.36
C GLY A 167 -10.06 -5.61 12.58
N ARG A 168 -9.14 -4.63 12.52
CA ARG A 168 -7.82 -4.76 11.89
C ARG A 168 -6.97 -5.84 12.57
N ARG A 169 -6.86 -5.83 13.91
CA ARG A 169 -6.12 -6.84 14.68
C ARG A 169 -6.68 -8.24 14.46
N ARG A 170 -8.01 -8.39 14.59
CA ARG A 170 -8.69 -9.66 14.34
C ARG A 170 -8.44 -10.18 12.93
N TYR A 171 -8.55 -9.32 11.93
CA TYR A 171 -8.29 -9.69 10.56
C TYR A 171 -6.81 -10.04 10.31
N GLY A 172 -5.88 -9.29 10.88
CA GLY A 172 -4.45 -9.56 10.81
C GLY A 172 -4.09 -10.96 11.31
N SER A 173 -4.73 -11.45 12.39
CA SER A 173 -4.50 -12.81 12.86
C SER A 173 -4.97 -13.89 11.88
N LEU A 174 -5.95 -13.62 11.02
CA LEU A 174 -6.39 -14.56 9.98
C LEU A 174 -5.38 -14.67 8.83
N LEU A 175 -4.60 -13.62 8.58
CA LEU A 175 -3.57 -13.60 7.54
C LEU A 175 -2.35 -14.49 7.89
N THR A 176 -2.25 -15.00 9.10
CA THR A 176 -1.20 -15.95 9.52
C THR A 176 -1.46 -17.39 9.08
N SER A 177 -2.65 -17.71 8.55
CA SER A 177 -2.97 -19.04 8.05
C SER A 177 -2.11 -19.39 6.81
N ASP A 178 -1.84 -20.68 6.60
CA ASP A 178 -1.03 -21.14 5.45
C ASP A 178 -1.63 -20.72 4.10
N ALA A 179 -2.97 -20.77 3.98
CA ALA A 179 -3.67 -20.35 2.78
C ALA A 179 -3.51 -18.84 2.51
N ALA A 180 -3.59 -18.00 3.56
CA ALA A 180 -3.38 -16.57 3.43
C ALA A 180 -1.93 -16.24 3.12
N ARG A 181 -0.97 -16.88 3.81
CA ARG A 181 0.47 -16.72 3.53
C ARG A 181 0.84 -17.12 2.10
N SER A 182 0.26 -18.22 1.60
CA SER A 182 0.45 -18.64 0.20
C SER A 182 -0.08 -17.60 -0.78
N ALA A 183 -1.28 -17.05 -0.51
CA ALA A 183 -1.87 -15.98 -1.32
C ALA A 183 -1.02 -14.71 -1.32
N LEU A 184 -0.51 -14.30 -0.15
CA LEU A 184 0.38 -13.15 -0.02
C LEU A 184 1.67 -13.33 -0.83
N ARG A 185 2.32 -14.51 -0.74
CA ARG A 185 3.51 -14.81 -1.55
C ARG A 185 3.24 -14.80 -3.06
N ASP A 186 2.08 -15.31 -3.51
CA ASP A 186 1.73 -15.25 -4.93
C ASP A 186 1.55 -13.81 -5.41
N ILE A 187 0.90 -12.95 -4.61
CA ILE A 187 0.75 -11.52 -4.92
C ILE A 187 2.14 -10.84 -5.02
N GLN A 188 3.04 -11.09 -4.07
CA GLN A 188 4.40 -10.54 -4.09
C GLN A 188 5.19 -11.03 -5.32
N GLY A 189 5.13 -12.33 -5.63
CA GLY A 189 5.78 -12.88 -6.81
C GLY A 189 5.27 -12.29 -8.13
N ARG A 190 4.01 -11.84 -8.18
CA ARG A 190 3.45 -11.09 -9.31
C ARG A 190 3.94 -9.65 -9.30
N ALA A 191 3.85 -9.00 -8.14
CA ALA A 191 4.25 -7.60 -7.97
C ALA A 191 5.74 -7.37 -8.30
N ALA A 192 6.59 -8.37 -8.14
CA ALA A 192 7.98 -8.32 -8.59
C ALA A 192 8.15 -8.14 -10.12
N ARG A 193 7.09 -8.30 -10.91
CA ARG A 193 7.16 -8.29 -12.39
C ARG A 193 6.13 -7.41 -13.07
N GLN A 194 5.10 -6.95 -12.35
CA GLN A 194 3.98 -6.22 -12.91
C GLN A 194 3.27 -5.41 -11.82
N HIS A 195 2.57 -4.35 -12.19
CA HIS A 195 1.79 -3.56 -11.24
C HIS A 195 0.50 -4.29 -10.84
N VAL A 196 0.38 -4.69 -9.57
CA VAL A 196 -0.78 -5.39 -9.01
C VAL A 196 -1.62 -4.46 -8.15
N ALA A 197 -2.92 -4.35 -8.41
CA ALA A 197 -3.83 -3.62 -7.55
C ALA A 197 -4.71 -4.57 -6.71
N LEU A 198 -4.70 -4.38 -5.38
CA LEU A 198 -5.60 -5.07 -4.46
C LEU A 198 -7.02 -4.50 -4.61
N LEU A 199 -8.00 -5.35 -4.91
CA LEU A 199 -9.38 -4.93 -5.14
C LEU A 199 -10.29 -5.29 -3.97
N CYS A 200 -11.07 -4.31 -3.50
CA CYS A 200 -12.27 -4.52 -2.69
C CYS A 200 -13.40 -3.57 -3.12
N PHE A 201 -14.50 -3.51 -2.35
CA PHE A 201 -15.63 -2.62 -2.62
C PHE A 201 -15.32 -1.18 -2.23
N GLU A 202 -14.92 -0.96 -0.98
CA GLU A 202 -14.77 0.35 -0.33
C GLU A 202 -13.80 1.24 -1.12
N HIS A 203 -14.16 2.52 -1.29
CA HIS A 203 -13.29 3.50 -1.94
C HIS A 203 -12.06 3.77 -1.08
N ASP A 204 -12.30 4.08 0.20
CA ASP A 204 -11.23 4.36 1.16
C ASP A 204 -10.53 3.07 1.61
N GLU A 205 -9.20 3.05 1.46
CA GLU A 205 -8.38 1.92 1.89
C GLU A 205 -8.33 1.79 3.41
N GLU A 206 -8.30 2.90 4.14
CA GLU A 206 -8.11 2.88 5.59
C GLU A 206 -9.31 2.26 6.33
N SER A 207 -10.50 2.41 5.79
CA SER A 207 -11.73 1.76 6.27
C SER A 207 -11.95 0.36 5.69
N CYS A 208 -10.95 -0.20 4.99
CA CYS A 208 -11.02 -1.48 4.29
C CYS A 208 -9.95 -2.48 4.76
N HIS A 209 -10.26 -3.77 4.70
CA HIS A 209 -9.30 -4.84 5.01
C HIS A 209 -8.09 -4.88 4.05
N ARG A 210 -8.15 -4.26 2.85
CA ARG A 210 -7.01 -4.08 1.94
C ARG A 210 -5.83 -3.41 2.62
N TYR A 211 -6.10 -2.46 3.51
CA TYR A 211 -5.08 -1.81 4.34
C TYR A 211 -4.22 -2.84 5.10
N VAL A 212 -4.87 -3.81 5.76
CA VAL A 212 -4.16 -4.84 6.52
C VAL A 212 -3.43 -5.82 5.60
N VAL A 213 -4.05 -6.20 4.45
CA VAL A 213 -3.39 -7.05 3.43
C VAL A 213 -2.12 -6.38 2.92
N ARG A 214 -2.22 -5.10 2.53
CA ARG A 214 -1.09 -4.33 2.02
C ARG A 214 0.05 -4.25 3.03
N ARG A 215 -0.27 -4.01 4.30
CA ARG A 215 0.75 -4.01 5.38
C ARG A 215 1.45 -5.36 5.54
N HIS A 216 0.72 -6.47 5.43
CA HIS A 216 1.33 -7.81 5.49
C HIS A 216 2.21 -8.09 4.27
N LEU A 217 1.87 -7.58 3.10
CA LEU A 217 2.72 -7.71 1.91
C LEU A 217 4.07 -7.00 2.08
N GLY A 218 4.13 -5.85 2.77
CA GLY A 218 5.38 -5.17 3.08
C GLY A 218 6.26 -5.84 4.14
N GLN A 219 5.73 -6.76 4.94
CA GLN A 219 6.49 -7.45 6.00
C GLN A 219 7.26 -8.70 5.53
N PHE A 220 7.01 -9.17 4.31
CA PHE A 220 7.60 -10.38 3.75
C PHE A 220 8.67 -10.11 2.66
N GLY A 221 9.05 -8.84 2.46
CA GLY A 221 10.09 -8.42 1.53
C GLY A 221 11.50 -8.38 2.14
#